data_55a50abcf1f3b8403d64f8e742e3de9a
#
_entry.id   55a50abcf1f3b8403d64f8e742e3de9a
#
_cell.length_a   1.000
_cell.length_b   1.000
_cell.length_c   1.000
_cell.angle_alpha   90.00
_cell.angle_beta   90.00
_cell.angle_gamma   90.00
#
_symmetry.space_group_name_H-M   'P 1'
#
loop_
_entity.id
_entity.type
_entity.pdbx_description
1 polymer ?
#
loop_
_entity_poly.entity_id
_entity_poly.type
_entity_poly.pdbx_seq_one_letter_code
_entity_poly.pdbx_strand_id
1 'polypeptide(L)'
;MNEETDFSAFIKNRITELRCQKGISEYTLSLAIGRSQGYIQSISSGRILPSMNTFLDICKYFDITPTEFFDPSFQNPTLLHSIISDISKFSEEDLLLLS
;
A
#
# COMPACT_ATOMS: atom_id res chain seq x y z
N MET A 1 -8.74 18.64 -16.04
CA MET A 1 -7.95 18.27 -14.84
C MET A 1 -6.53 17.99 -15.28
N ASN A 2 -5.54 18.54 -14.61
CA ASN A 2 -4.16 18.34 -15.04
C ASN A 2 -3.56 17.09 -14.38
N GLU A 3 -2.41 16.64 -14.89
CA GLU A 3 -1.75 15.42 -14.43
C GLU A 3 -1.37 15.46 -12.95
N GLU A 4 -0.92 16.62 -12.46
CA GLU A 4 -0.56 16.81 -11.06
C GLU A 4 -1.73 16.50 -10.13
N THR A 5 -2.91 17.01 -10.47
CA THR A 5 -4.12 16.78 -9.68
C THR A 5 -4.45 15.28 -9.67
N ASP A 6 -4.31 14.62 -10.82
CA ASP A 6 -4.61 13.21 -10.94
C ASP A 6 -3.67 12.35 -10.08
N PHE A 7 -2.38 12.66 -10.10
CA PHE A 7 -1.40 11.92 -9.29
C PHE A 7 -1.62 12.14 -7.80
N SER A 8 -1.91 13.38 -7.40
CA SER A 8 -2.19 13.69 -6.00
C SER A 8 -3.41 12.94 -5.51
N ALA A 9 -4.46 12.93 -6.31
CA ALA A 9 -5.68 12.19 -5.98
C ALA A 9 -5.42 10.70 -5.91
N PHE A 10 -4.62 10.16 -6.83
CA PHE A 10 -4.28 8.75 -6.83
C PHE A 10 -3.57 8.34 -5.55
N ILE A 11 -2.56 9.12 -5.14
CA ILE A 11 -1.77 8.82 -3.94
C ILE A 11 -2.68 8.82 -2.71
N LYS A 12 -3.49 9.85 -2.56
CA LYS A 12 -4.43 9.96 -1.44
C LYS A 12 -5.39 8.77 -1.40
N ASN A 13 -5.99 8.45 -2.53
CA ASN A 13 -6.98 7.39 -2.61
C ASN A 13 -6.35 6.02 -2.40
N ARG A 14 -5.14 5.82 -2.91
CA ARG A 14 -4.43 4.55 -2.74
C ARG A 14 -4.08 4.30 -1.28
N ILE A 15 -3.61 5.31 -0.57
CA ILE A 15 -3.30 5.17 0.85
C ILE A 15 -4.57 4.82 1.63
N THR A 16 -5.68 5.48 1.31
CA THR A 16 -6.96 5.19 1.95
C THR A 16 -7.40 3.76 1.67
N GLU A 17 -7.27 3.31 0.43
CA GLU A 17 -7.62 1.96 0.02
C GLU A 17 -6.81 0.92 0.79
N LEU A 18 -5.48 1.09 0.83
CA LEU A 18 -4.59 0.18 1.54
C LEU A 18 -4.93 0.13 3.03
N ARG A 19 -5.18 1.30 3.63
CA ARG A 19 -5.54 1.41 5.04
C ARG A 19 -6.86 0.68 5.32
N CYS A 20 -7.87 0.91 4.50
CA CYS A 20 -9.18 0.31 4.68
C CYS A 20 -9.12 -1.21 4.50
N GLN A 21 -8.34 -1.69 3.54
CA GLN A 21 -8.17 -3.13 3.33
C GLN A 21 -7.51 -3.81 4.52
N LYS A 22 -6.59 -3.10 5.18
CA LYS A 22 -5.94 -3.63 6.38
C LYS A 22 -6.79 -3.43 7.64
N GLY A 23 -7.83 -2.62 7.56
CA GLY A 23 -8.75 -2.38 8.66
C GLY A 23 -8.17 -1.51 9.77
N ILE A 24 -7.28 -0.59 9.43
CA ILE A 24 -6.66 0.28 10.43
C ILE A 24 -7.09 1.73 10.24
N SER A 25 -7.04 2.50 11.33
CA SER A 25 -7.39 3.91 11.31
C SER A 25 -6.24 4.77 10.79
N GLU A 26 -6.55 6.01 10.43
CA GLU A 26 -5.54 6.99 10.06
C GLU A 26 -4.56 7.24 11.21
N TYR A 27 -5.09 7.28 12.41
CA TYR A 27 -4.27 7.42 13.62
C TYR A 27 -3.27 6.26 13.73
N THR A 28 -3.74 5.03 13.61
CA THR A 28 -2.90 3.84 13.71
C THR A 28 -1.81 3.84 12.65
N LEU A 29 -2.16 4.17 11.40
CA LEU A 29 -1.15 4.21 10.34
C LEU A 29 -0.11 5.29 10.60
N SER A 30 -0.55 6.48 11.04
CA SER A 30 0.37 7.58 11.36
C SER A 30 1.43 7.15 12.35
N LEU A 31 1.01 6.51 13.45
CA LEU A 31 1.94 6.06 14.48
C LEU A 31 2.81 4.90 13.98
N ALA A 32 2.24 4.00 13.19
CA ALA A 32 2.97 2.84 12.68
C ALA A 32 4.16 3.22 11.80
N ILE A 33 4.06 4.34 11.08
CA ILE A 33 5.15 4.83 10.24
C ILE A 33 6.01 5.89 10.95
N GLY A 34 5.82 6.04 12.27
CA GLY A 34 6.64 6.92 13.08
C GLY A 34 6.36 8.41 12.90
N ARG A 35 5.12 8.76 12.58
CA ARG A 35 4.72 10.16 12.39
C ARG A 35 3.75 10.58 13.49
N SER A 36 3.41 11.87 13.51
CA SER A 36 2.45 12.41 14.47
C SER A 36 1.05 11.86 14.16
N GLN A 37 0.19 11.87 15.17
CA GLN A 37 -1.14 11.24 15.08
C GLN A 37 -2.04 11.78 13.97
N GLY A 38 -1.85 13.02 13.53
CA GLY A 38 -2.66 13.62 12.48
C GLY A 38 -2.05 13.58 11.09
N TYR A 39 -0.92 12.89 10.92
CA TYR A 39 -0.15 12.95 9.68
C TYR A 39 -0.93 12.39 8.50
N ILE A 40 -1.48 11.19 8.64
CA ILE A 40 -2.21 10.53 7.55
C ILE A 40 -3.49 11.31 7.22
N GLN A 41 -4.15 11.87 8.22
CA GLN A 41 -5.32 12.71 7.97
C GLN A 41 -4.97 13.94 7.11
N SER A 42 -3.79 14.50 7.31
CA SER A 42 -3.33 15.62 6.49
C SER A 42 -3.18 15.23 5.02
N ILE A 43 -2.78 13.98 4.76
CA ILE A 43 -2.72 13.47 3.39
C ILE A 43 -4.14 13.22 2.86
N SER A 44 -4.98 12.56 3.64
CA SER A 44 -6.36 12.23 3.23
C SER A 44 -7.18 13.47 2.91
N SER A 45 -6.95 14.55 3.65
CA SER A 45 -7.67 15.82 3.42
C SER A 45 -7.11 16.62 2.25
N GLY A 46 -6.02 16.16 1.65
CA GLY A 46 -5.41 16.83 0.51
C GLY A 46 -4.50 17.99 0.87
N ARG A 47 -4.20 18.19 2.15
CA ARG A 47 -3.36 19.32 2.58
C ARG A 47 -1.90 19.10 2.25
N ILE A 48 -1.41 17.87 2.33
CA ILE A 48 0.00 17.55 2.06
C ILE A 48 0.09 16.26 1.25
N LEU A 49 1.24 16.09 0.61
CA LEU A 49 1.66 14.81 0.04
C LEU A 49 2.77 14.25 0.93
N PRO A 50 2.93 12.92 0.99
CA PRO A 50 4.03 12.36 1.75
C PRO A 50 5.37 12.71 1.10
N SER A 51 6.40 12.92 1.92
CA SER A 51 7.77 12.99 1.41
C SER A 51 8.15 11.62 0.84
N MET A 52 9.22 11.57 0.07
CA MET A 52 9.69 10.29 -0.48
C MET A 52 10.01 9.29 0.64
N ASN A 53 10.66 9.74 1.71
CA ASN A 53 10.97 8.85 2.83
C ASN A 53 9.70 8.29 3.46
N THR A 54 8.71 9.13 3.68
CA THR A 54 7.43 8.68 4.25
C THR A 54 6.70 7.76 3.29
N PHE A 55 6.73 8.07 2.00
CA PHE A 55 6.11 7.21 0.99
C PHE A 55 6.71 5.80 1.01
N LEU A 56 8.04 5.70 1.11
CA LEU A 56 8.71 4.40 1.19
C LEU A 56 8.36 3.67 2.50
N ASP A 57 8.22 4.41 3.60
CA ASP A 57 7.77 3.82 4.87
C ASP A 57 6.35 3.26 4.75
N ILE A 58 5.48 3.96 4.05
CA ILE A 58 4.11 3.51 3.81
C ILE A 58 4.12 2.21 2.99
N CYS A 59 4.87 2.18 1.91
CA CYS A 59 5.01 0.99 1.08
C CYS A 59 5.54 -0.20 1.91
N LYS A 60 6.55 0.05 2.72
CA LYS A 60 7.15 -0.96 3.56
C LYS A 60 6.14 -1.50 4.58
N TYR A 61 5.37 -0.60 5.18
CA TYR A 61 4.36 -1.00 6.15
C TYR A 61 3.31 -1.93 5.53
N PHE A 62 2.89 -1.63 4.31
CA PHE A 62 1.89 -2.44 3.60
C PHE A 62 2.51 -3.61 2.83
N ASP A 63 3.82 -3.76 2.89
CA ASP A 63 4.55 -4.83 2.21
C ASP A 63 4.30 -4.83 0.70
N ILE A 64 4.41 -3.66 0.10
CA ILE A 64 4.28 -3.49 -1.34
C ILE A 64 5.46 -2.68 -1.86
N THR A 65 5.75 -2.82 -3.15
CA THR A 65 6.76 -2.01 -3.81
C THR A 65 6.15 -0.69 -4.28
N PRO A 66 6.98 0.33 -4.55
CA PRO A 66 6.46 1.55 -5.17
C PRO A 66 5.76 1.30 -6.51
N THR A 67 6.24 0.34 -7.29
CA THR A 67 5.59 -0.03 -8.55
C THR A 67 4.17 -0.54 -8.29
N GLU A 68 4.01 -1.41 -7.30
CA GLU A 68 2.71 -1.94 -6.94
C GLU A 68 1.78 -0.84 -6.41
N PHE A 69 2.35 0.11 -5.65
CA PHE A 69 1.57 1.23 -5.14
C PHE A 69 0.89 2.00 -6.28
N PHE A 70 1.62 2.24 -7.37
CA PHE A 70 1.13 3.03 -8.50
C PHE A 70 0.41 2.22 -9.57
N ASP A 71 0.28 0.93 -9.39
CA ASP A 71 -0.41 0.06 -10.36
C ASP A 71 -1.91 0.07 -10.09
N PRO A 72 -2.73 0.64 -11.00
CA PRO A 72 -4.19 0.69 -10.77
C PRO A 72 -4.85 -0.68 -10.66
N SER A 73 -4.22 -1.72 -11.23
CA SER A 73 -4.77 -3.08 -11.18
C SER A 73 -4.46 -3.78 -9.85
N PHE A 74 -3.57 -3.23 -9.05
CA PHE A 74 -3.15 -3.81 -7.77
C PHE A 74 -4.03 -3.28 -6.65
N GLN A 75 -5.28 -3.76 -6.58
CA GLN A 75 -6.30 -3.18 -5.70
C GLN A 75 -6.40 -3.81 -4.32
N ASN A 76 -5.89 -5.01 -4.15
CA ASN A 76 -5.89 -5.69 -2.85
C ASN A 76 -4.54 -6.36 -2.62
N PRO A 77 -3.50 -5.56 -2.33
CA PRO A 77 -2.13 -6.09 -2.25
C PRO A 77 -1.96 -7.18 -1.21
N THR A 78 -2.57 -7.04 -0.04
CA THR A 78 -2.43 -8.00 1.06
C THR A 78 -2.99 -9.37 0.65
N LEU A 79 -4.18 -9.38 0.08
CA LEU A 79 -4.80 -10.62 -0.38
C LEU A 79 -4.01 -11.23 -1.54
N LEU A 80 -3.61 -10.40 -2.49
CA LEU A 80 -2.85 -10.85 -3.65
C LEU A 80 -1.52 -11.47 -3.25
N HIS A 81 -0.79 -10.84 -2.34
CA HIS A 81 0.47 -11.37 -1.82
C HIS A 81 0.26 -12.71 -1.13
N SER A 82 -0.81 -12.84 -0.36
CA SER A 82 -1.15 -14.08 0.32
C SER A 82 -1.40 -15.20 -0.70
N ILE A 83 -2.16 -14.91 -1.74
CA ILE A 83 -2.46 -15.87 -2.80
C ILE A 83 -1.20 -16.28 -3.54
N ILE A 84 -0.36 -15.32 -3.91
CA ILE A 84 0.90 -15.59 -4.60
C ILE A 84 1.83 -16.44 -3.75
N SER A 85 1.92 -16.15 -2.46
CA SER A 85 2.73 -16.93 -1.53
C SER A 85 2.25 -18.39 -1.47
N ASP A 86 0.94 -18.59 -1.37
CA ASP A 86 0.35 -19.94 -1.32
C ASP A 86 0.60 -20.69 -2.62
N ILE A 87 0.45 -20.02 -3.75
CA ILE A 87 0.70 -20.62 -5.07
C ILE A 87 2.18 -21.00 -5.21
N SER A 88 3.07 -20.14 -4.76
CA SER A 88 4.51 -20.42 -4.83
C SER A 88 4.89 -21.66 -4.01
N LYS A 89 4.34 -21.77 -2.79
CA LYS A 89 4.56 -22.94 -1.96
C LYS A 89 4.04 -24.21 -2.62
N PHE A 90 2.83 -24.14 -3.13
CA PHE A 90 2.18 -25.26 -3.79
C PHE A 90 2.98 -25.70 -5.02
N SER A 91 3.42 -24.75 -5.82
CA SER A 91 4.19 -25.03 -7.04
C SER A 91 5.54 -25.68 -6.74
N GLU A 92 6.21 -25.26 -5.66
CA GLU A 92 7.48 -25.88 -5.27
C GLU A 92 7.27 -27.34 -4.90
N GLU A 93 6.27 -27.62 -4.09
CA GLU A 93 5.96 -28.99 -3.70
C GLU A 93 5.55 -29.84 -4.90
N ASP A 94 4.73 -29.30 -5.76
CA ASP A 94 4.29 -29.99 -6.99
C ASP A 94 5.44 -30.26 -7.92
N LEU A 95 6.35 -29.30 -8.11
CA LEU A 95 7.51 -29.50 -8.96
C LEU A 95 8.44 -30.58 -8.42
N LEU A 96 8.59 -30.65 -7.10
CA LEU A 96 9.39 -31.70 -6.48
C LEU A 96 8.77 -33.08 -6.65
N LEU A 97 7.44 -33.15 -6.61
CA LEU A 97 6.72 -34.39 -6.79
C LEU A 97 6.73 -34.86 -8.25
N LEU A 98 6.75 -33.91 -9.18
CA LEU A 98 6.73 -34.21 -10.60
C LEU A 98 8.12 -34.49 -11.19
N SER A 99 9.15 -34.02 -10.50
CA SER A 99 10.50 -34.25 -10.96
C SER A 99 11.10 -35.52 -10.35
#